data_45481f75dd743e29b97cd49a7bb46a54
#
_entry.id   45481f75dd743e29b97cd49a7bb46a54
#
_cell.length_a   1.000
_cell.length_b   1.000
_cell.length_c   1.000
_cell.angle_alpha   90.00
_cell.angle_beta   90.00
_cell.angle_gamma   90.00
#
_symmetry.space_group_name_H-M   'P 1'
#
loop_
_entity.id
_entity.type
_entity.pdbx_description
1 polymer ?
#
loop_
_entity_poly.entity_id
_entity_poly.type
_entity_poly.pdbx_seq_one_letter_code
_entity_poly.pdbx_strand_id
1 'polypeptide(L)'
;FAQAREKARQTSCLSNLRQLALATAMYMQDYEATPPGEYQVLGEEVRWWDVLLPYNRSKEIHSCPSVPHLKFGRNMAYGYNYQYLGNSRPNCFNVPVSEAQIETPANTVVIGDSQGSGTQVCDNDTPSDPDYRNLNCLGNHGYLFDPPLLPPCRVGGGPNRYSTGGTPGVRVPPAPRHNGGANIAFVDGHARWMRTTELDMDNRWWNGRYPDPNP
;
A
#
# COMPACT_ATOMS: atom_id res chain seq x y z
N PHE A 1 30.95 2.75 1.07
CA PHE A 1 30.17 2.96 2.31
C PHE A 1 28.71 3.39 2.06
N ALA A 2 28.38 4.19 1.03
CA ALA A 2 27.00 4.60 0.75
C ALA A 2 26.10 3.41 0.36
N GLN A 3 26.58 2.52 -0.50
CA GLN A 3 25.83 1.32 -0.91
C GLN A 3 25.59 0.37 0.27
N ALA A 4 26.57 0.20 1.16
CA ALA A 4 26.42 -0.65 2.34
C ALA A 4 25.34 -0.10 3.29
N ARG A 5 25.32 1.23 3.49
CA ARG A 5 24.28 1.90 4.30
C ARG A 5 22.90 1.74 3.70
N GLU A 6 22.77 1.90 2.37
CA GLU A 6 21.48 1.71 1.73
C GLU A 6 21.01 0.25 1.79
N LYS A 7 21.92 -0.71 1.66
CA LYS A 7 21.59 -2.12 1.84
C LYS A 7 21.11 -2.44 3.27
N ALA A 8 21.72 -1.83 4.28
CA ALA A 8 21.28 -1.94 5.66
C ALA A 8 19.88 -1.35 5.86
N ARG A 9 19.60 -0.16 5.29
CA ARG A 9 18.27 0.46 5.32
C ARG A 9 17.23 -0.39 4.60
N GLN A 10 17.55 -0.91 3.41
CA GLN A 10 16.69 -1.84 2.67
C GLN A 10 16.32 -3.06 3.53
N THR A 11 17.30 -3.65 4.22
CA THR A 11 17.07 -4.79 5.11
C THR A 11 16.14 -4.45 6.27
N SER A 12 16.32 -3.27 6.88
CA SER A 12 15.44 -2.78 7.94
C SER A 12 14.00 -2.56 7.43
N CYS A 13 13.84 -1.92 6.26
CA CYS A 13 12.53 -1.72 5.64
C CYS A 13 11.87 -3.06 5.27
N LEU A 14 12.64 -4.03 4.78
CA LEU A 14 12.14 -5.37 4.47
C LEU A 14 11.67 -6.11 5.74
N SER A 15 12.39 -5.95 6.85
CA SER A 15 11.99 -6.51 8.16
C SER A 15 10.68 -5.91 8.64
N ASN A 16 10.50 -4.59 8.49
CA ASN A 16 9.27 -3.90 8.85
C ASN A 16 8.09 -4.43 8.02
N LEU A 17 8.27 -4.56 6.70
CA LEU A 17 7.22 -5.10 5.83
C LEU A 17 6.86 -6.54 6.15
N ARG A 18 7.82 -7.38 6.57
CA ARG A 18 7.52 -8.74 7.05
C ARG A 18 6.63 -8.72 8.30
N GLN A 19 6.89 -7.81 9.23
CA GLN A 19 6.05 -7.68 10.43
C GLN A 19 4.63 -7.21 10.07
N LEU A 20 4.49 -6.28 9.12
CA LEU A 20 3.19 -5.85 8.61
C LEU A 20 2.46 -6.97 7.85
N ALA A 21 3.17 -7.76 7.06
CA ALA A 21 2.60 -8.94 6.38
C ALA A 21 2.08 -9.98 7.38
N LEU A 22 2.87 -10.27 8.44
CA LEU A 22 2.44 -11.17 9.50
C LEU A 22 1.23 -10.63 10.27
N ALA A 23 1.20 -9.33 10.57
CA ALA A 23 0.05 -8.70 11.19
C ALA A 23 -1.21 -8.81 10.31
N THR A 24 -1.05 -8.65 8.99
CA THR A 24 -2.15 -8.87 8.04
C THR A 24 -2.62 -10.31 8.03
N ALA A 25 -1.72 -11.28 8.00
CA ALA A 25 -2.06 -12.70 8.05
C ALA A 25 -2.80 -13.07 9.35
N MET A 26 -2.36 -12.53 10.51
CA MET A 26 -3.05 -12.72 11.79
C MET A 26 -4.46 -12.11 11.76
N TYR A 27 -4.61 -10.90 11.22
CA TYR A 27 -5.92 -10.27 11.03
C TYR A 27 -6.83 -11.15 10.17
N MET A 28 -6.32 -11.68 9.06
CA MET A 28 -7.09 -12.53 8.15
C MET A 28 -7.51 -13.85 8.82
N GLN A 29 -6.70 -14.41 9.71
CA GLN A 29 -7.09 -15.59 10.51
C GLN A 29 -8.28 -15.31 11.44
N ASP A 30 -8.36 -14.10 12.01
CA ASP A 30 -9.43 -13.73 12.92
C ASP A 30 -10.74 -13.33 12.21
N TYR A 31 -10.63 -12.75 11.00
CA TYR A 31 -11.77 -12.16 10.29
C TYR A 31 -12.12 -12.85 8.96
N GLU A 32 -11.35 -13.85 8.54
CA GLU A 32 -11.49 -14.57 7.26
C GLU A 32 -11.49 -13.65 6.03
N ALA A 33 -10.93 -12.44 6.18
CA ALA A 33 -10.89 -11.40 5.17
C ALA A 33 -9.68 -10.49 5.32
N THR A 34 -9.30 -9.81 4.25
CA THR A 34 -8.24 -8.79 4.26
C THR A 34 -8.65 -7.57 5.08
N PRO A 35 -7.69 -6.80 5.64
CA PRO A 35 -7.99 -5.53 6.27
C PRO A 35 -8.74 -4.59 5.32
N PRO A 36 -9.77 -3.86 5.79
CA PRO A 36 -10.39 -2.80 5.00
C PRO A 36 -9.37 -1.69 4.76
N GLY A 37 -9.37 -1.11 3.55
CA GLY A 37 -8.49 0.01 3.24
C GLY A 37 -8.82 1.24 4.07
N GLU A 38 -10.12 1.55 4.14
CA GLU A 38 -10.65 2.69 4.88
C GLU A 38 -12.16 2.49 5.11
N TYR A 39 -12.64 2.80 6.30
CA TYR A 39 -14.07 2.84 6.62
C TYR A 39 -14.34 3.86 7.73
N GLN A 40 -15.61 4.16 7.99
CA GLN A 40 -16.01 5.09 9.04
C GLN A 40 -16.76 4.37 10.17
N VAL A 41 -16.40 4.69 11.41
CA VAL A 41 -17.09 4.25 12.61
C VAL A 41 -17.42 5.48 13.46
N LEU A 42 -18.69 5.73 13.72
CA LEU A 42 -19.16 6.87 14.55
C LEU A 42 -18.59 8.23 14.11
N GLY A 43 -18.33 8.41 12.81
CA GLY A 43 -17.75 9.64 12.25
C GLY A 43 -16.22 9.68 12.26
N GLU A 44 -15.55 8.69 12.87
CA GLU A 44 -14.10 8.54 12.85
C GLU A 44 -13.67 7.71 11.65
N GLU A 45 -12.62 8.15 10.97
CA GLU A 45 -12.02 7.45 9.84
C GLU A 45 -11.04 6.40 10.35
N VAL A 46 -11.31 5.12 10.08
CA VAL A 46 -10.46 3.98 10.42
C VAL A 46 -9.84 3.42 9.15
N ARG A 47 -8.54 3.19 9.17
CA ARG A 47 -7.77 2.70 8.02
C ARG A 47 -7.07 1.38 8.31
N TRP A 48 -6.57 0.75 7.27
CA TRP A 48 -5.90 -0.55 7.35
C TRP A 48 -4.82 -0.62 8.44
N TRP A 49 -4.06 0.45 8.67
CA TRP A 49 -3.02 0.47 9.71
C TRP A 49 -3.61 0.54 11.12
N ASP A 50 -4.77 1.15 11.30
CA ASP A 50 -5.43 1.22 12.60
C ASP A 50 -5.91 -0.16 13.04
N VAL A 51 -6.47 -0.94 12.11
CA VAL A 51 -6.91 -2.32 12.39
C VAL A 51 -5.75 -3.31 12.55
N LEU A 52 -4.58 -3.01 12.00
CA LEU A 52 -3.38 -3.83 12.19
C LEU A 52 -2.59 -3.50 13.47
N LEU A 53 -2.78 -2.33 14.07
CA LEU A 53 -2.07 -1.95 15.31
C LEU A 53 -2.19 -2.97 16.46
N PRO A 54 -3.33 -3.61 16.74
CA PRO A 54 -3.43 -4.65 17.74
C PRO A 54 -2.50 -5.85 17.50
N TYR A 55 -2.21 -6.15 16.25
CA TYR A 55 -1.37 -7.28 15.84
C TYR A 55 0.12 -6.94 15.81
N ASN A 56 0.49 -5.78 15.33
CA ASN A 56 1.90 -5.37 15.22
C ASN A 56 2.42 -4.56 16.41
N ARG A 57 1.53 -3.93 17.19
CA ARG A 57 1.79 -3.19 18.44
C ARG A 57 2.82 -2.05 18.32
N SER A 58 3.20 -1.65 17.12
CA SER A 58 4.22 -0.64 16.90
C SER A 58 3.90 0.23 15.68
N LYS A 59 3.93 1.55 15.88
CA LYS A 59 3.82 2.52 14.79
C LYS A 59 5.15 2.70 14.04
N GLU A 60 6.26 2.41 14.69
CA GLU A 60 7.62 2.59 14.18
C GLU A 60 7.90 1.72 12.96
N ILE A 61 7.30 0.51 12.89
CA ILE A 61 7.46 -0.40 11.75
C ILE A 61 6.81 0.11 10.45
N HIS A 62 6.00 1.16 10.53
CA HIS A 62 5.41 1.81 9.35
C HIS A 62 6.36 2.86 8.72
N SER A 63 7.57 2.99 9.24
CA SER A 63 8.57 3.95 8.77
C SER A 63 9.71 3.25 8.05
N CYS A 64 10.23 3.86 6.98
CA CYS A 64 11.40 3.38 6.26
C CYS A 64 12.60 4.30 6.48
N PRO A 65 13.75 3.80 6.98
CA PRO A 65 14.94 4.62 7.22
C PRO A 65 15.52 5.32 5.98
N SER A 66 15.18 4.86 4.77
CA SER A 66 15.61 5.51 3.52
C SER A 66 14.79 6.77 3.20
N VAL A 67 13.62 6.93 3.82
CA VAL A 67 12.73 8.10 3.63
C VAL A 67 12.19 8.60 4.98
N PRO A 68 13.07 9.13 5.85
CA PRO A 68 12.72 9.48 7.23
C PRO A 68 11.70 10.63 7.33
N HIS A 69 11.47 11.35 6.24
CA HIS A 69 10.47 12.41 6.15
C HIS A 69 9.04 11.86 5.96
N LEU A 70 8.87 10.59 5.56
CA LEU A 70 7.56 9.94 5.48
C LEU A 70 7.22 9.33 6.84
N LYS A 71 6.18 9.87 7.48
CA LYS A 71 5.77 9.52 8.85
C LYS A 71 4.52 8.63 8.86
N PHE A 72 4.29 7.98 9.99
CA PHE A 72 3.08 7.22 10.24
C PHE A 72 1.82 8.07 10.00
N GLY A 73 0.86 7.55 9.25
CA GLY A 73 -0.37 8.21 8.87
C GLY A 73 -0.58 8.28 7.36
N ARG A 74 -1.22 9.31 6.85
CA ARG A 74 -1.54 9.43 5.41
C ARG A 74 -0.30 9.48 4.51
N ASN A 75 0.78 10.05 5.00
CA ASN A 75 2.03 10.26 4.26
C ASN A 75 3.11 9.26 4.68
N MET A 76 2.75 8.01 4.86
CA MET A 76 3.68 6.96 5.30
C MET A 76 4.49 6.36 4.14
N ALA A 77 5.54 5.63 4.51
CA ALA A 77 6.47 5.03 3.57
C ALA A 77 5.95 3.75 2.90
N TYR A 78 4.92 3.13 3.47
CA TYR A 78 4.36 1.86 2.99
C TYR A 78 2.88 2.02 2.67
N GLY A 79 2.51 1.59 1.47
CA GLY A 79 1.14 1.60 0.98
C GLY A 79 0.53 0.20 0.95
N TYR A 80 -0.78 0.15 1.10
CA TYR A 80 -1.59 -1.05 1.07
C TYR A 80 -2.24 -1.24 -0.30
N ASN A 81 -2.36 -2.47 -0.78
CA ASN A 81 -3.06 -2.82 -2.02
C ASN A 81 -4.57 -2.53 -1.88
N TYR A 82 -4.86 -1.25 -1.86
CA TYR A 82 -6.18 -0.71 -1.56
C TYR A 82 -7.21 -1.07 -2.62
N GLN A 83 -6.81 -1.10 -3.90
CA GLN A 83 -7.74 -1.26 -5.01
C GLN A 83 -8.30 -2.67 -5.12
N TYR A 84 -7.51 -3.68 -4.77
CA TYR A 84 -7.93 -5.07 -4.86
C TYR A 84 -8.30 -5.69 -3.51
N LEU A 85 -7.65 -5.30 -2.43
CA LEU A 85 -7.80 -5.97 -1.15
C LEU A 85 -8.59 -5.15 -0.11
N GLY A 86 -8.63 -3.83 -0.24
CA GLY A 86 -9.15 -3.00 0.83
C GLY A 86 -10.05 -1.84 0.42
N ASN A 87 -10.57 -1.80 -0.78
CA ASN A 87 -11.32 -0.65 -1.26
C ASN A 87 -12.74 -0.59 -0.66
N SER A 88 -12.95 0.35 0.26
CA SER A 88 -14.24 0.59 0.91
C SER A 88 -15.23 1.41 0.08
N ARG A 89 -14.86 1.80 -1.14
CA ARG A 89 -15.75 2.62 -1.97
C ARG A 89 -16.92 1.80 -2.48
N PRO A 90 -18.17 2.19 -2.21
CA PRO A 90 -19.33 1.48 -2.71
C PRO A 90 -19.28 1.45 -4.24
N ASN A 91 -19.63 0.37 -4.84
CA ASN A 91 -20.00 0.13 -6.24
C ASN A 91 -19.14 -0.88 -7.03
N CYS A 92 -17.96 -1.32 -6.57
CA CYS A 92 -17.15 -2.25 -7.37
C CYS A 92 -16.54 -3.42 -6.61
N PHE A 93 -16.42 -3.37 -5.30
CA PHE A 93 -15.71 -4.40 -4.54
C PHE A 93 -16.49 -4.77 -3.29
N ASN A 94 -16.65 -6.07 -3.09
CA ASN A 94 -16.92 -6.58 -1.75
C ASN A 94 -15.66 -6.36 -0.93
N VAL A 95 -15.68 -5.39 -0.07
CA VAL A 95 -14.56 -5.05 0.75
C VAL A 95 -14.95 -5.28 2.21
N PRO A 96 -14.12 -5.90 2.93
CA PRO A 96 -12.82 -6.55 2.64
C PRO A 96 -12.97 -7.84 1.80
N VAL A 97 -11.89 -8.21 1.10
CA VAL A 97 -11.86 -9.42 0.27
C VAL A 97 -11.74 -10.64 1.17
N SER A 98 -12.62 -11.64 0.96
CA SER A 98 -12.52 -12.91 1.67
C SER A 98 -11.20 -13.63 1.34
N GLU A 99 -10.56 -14.24 2.33
CA GLU A 99 -9.34 -15.04 2.12
C GLU A 99 -9.53 -16.10 1.04
N ALA A 100 -10.68 -16.74 0.99
CA ALA A 100 -11.02 -17.76 -0.01
C ALA A 100 -11.06 -17.24 -1.47
N GLN A 101 -11.15 -15.92 -1.67
CA GLN A 101 -11.13 -15.31 -3.00
C GLN A 101 -9.71 -15.05 -3.51
N ILE A 102 -8.69 -15.19 -2.66
CA ILE A 102 -7.29 -15.00 -3.02
C ILE A 102 -6.70 -16.34 -3.41
N GLU A 103 -6.64 -16.63 -4.71
CA GLU A 103 -6.20 -17.92 -5.22
C GLU A 103 -4.69 -18.14 -5.07
N THR A 104 -3.91 -17.05 -5.04
CA THR A 104 -2.43 -17.09 -5.00
C THR A 104 -1.85 -16.16 -3.94
N PRO A 105 -2.04 -16.44 -2.62
CA PRO A 105 -1.57 -15.55 -1.54
C PRO A 105 -0.07 -15.23 -1.60
N ALA A 106 0.76 -16.22 -1.98
CA ALA A 106 2.22 -16.05 -2.10
C ALA A 106 2.64 -15.15 -3.27
N ASN A 107 1.74 -14.88 -4.22
CA ASN A 107 1.99 -14.00 -5.35
C ASN A 107 1.09 -12.74 -5.32
N THR A 108 0.33 -12.53 -4.27
CA THR A 108 -0.55 -11.38 -4.13
C THR A 108 0.08 -10.34 -3.21
N VAL A 109 0.41 -9.20 -3.77
CA VAL A 109 0.95 -8.05 -3.04
C VAL A 109 -0.07 -7.52 -2.05
N VAL A 110 0.36 -7.30 -0.81
CA VAL A 110 -0.49 -6.71 0.23
C VAL A 110 -0.04 -5.31 0.64
N ILE A 111 1.25 -5.13 0.94
CA ILE A 111 1.84 -3.86 1.35
C ILE A 111 3.19 -3.71 0.66
N GLY A 112 3.57 -2.50 0.28
CA GLY A 112 4.87 -2.28 -0.34
C GLY A 112 5.40 -0.86 -0.16
N ASP A 113 6.66 -0.66 -0.55
CA ASP A 113 7.29 0.65 -0.58
C ASP A 113 6.53 1.61 -1.48
N SER A 114 5.92 2.63 -0.90
CA SER A 114 5.16 3.68 -1.58
C SER A 114 5.84 5.04 -1.44
N GLN A 115 5.77 5.86 -2.46
CA GLN A 115 6.19 7.26 -2.39
C GLN A 115 5.04 8.24 -2.37
N GLY A 116 3.81 7.74 -2.41
CA GLY A 116 2.63 8.58 -2.56
C GLY A 116 2.47 9.14 -3.97
N SER A 117 1.52 10.04 -4.12
CA SER A 117 1.14 10.63 -5.42
C SER A 117 1.82 11.96 -5.73
N GLY A 118 2.44 12.61 -4.74
CA GLY A 118 3.07 13.92 -4.91
C GLY A 118 4.49 13.84 -5.43
N THR A 119 4.97 14.94 -6.00
CA THR A 119 6.31 15.06 -6.60
C THR A 119 7.21 16.05 -5.87
N GLN A 120 6.67 16.88 -4.98
CA GLN A 120 7.40 17.91 -4.24
C GLN A 120 7.64 17.50 -2.79
N VAL A 121 8.81 17.83 -2.24
CA VAL A 121 9.07 17.70 -0.81
C VAL A 121 8.38 18.87 -0.10
N CYS A 122 7.52 18.57 0.85
CA CYS A 122 6.81 19.55 1.68
C CYS A 122 7.15 19.29 3.16
N ASP A 123 7.15 20.35 3.96
CA ASP A 123 7.42 20.28 5.40
C ASP A 123 6.16 19.96 6.24
N ASN A 124 5.24 19.20 5.69
CA ASN A 124 3.93 18.92 6.28
C ASN A 124 3.94 17.60 7.05
N ASP A 125 4.54 17.60 8.20
CA ASP A 125 4.72 16.40 9.03
C ASP A 125 3.53 16.06 9.94
N THR A 126 2.51 16.92 10.04
CA THR A 126 1.40 16.75 10.97
C THR A 126 0.02 16.94 10.32
N PRO A 127 -1.04 16.30 10.84
CA PRO A 127 -2.42 16.50 10.36
C PRO A 127 -2.93 17.94 10.53
N SER A 128 -2.34 18.72 11.42
CA SER A 128 -2.65 20.13 11.64
C SER A 128 -1.99 21.07 10.63
N ASP A 129 -1.01 20.59 9.87
CA ASP A 129 -0.36 21.37 8.83
C ASP A 129 -1.34 21.61 7.66
N PRO A 130 -1.50 22.87 7.18
CA PRO A 130 -2.37 23.18 6.05
C PRO A 130 -1.95 22.44 4.76
N ASP A 131 -0.68 22.11 4.62
CA ASP A 131 -0.14 21.36 3.49
C ASP A 131 -0.31 19.84 3.61
N TYR A 132 -0.76 19.34 4.74
CA TYR A 132 -0.97 17.90 4.98
C TYR A 132 -1.80 17.21 3.89
N ARG A 133 -2.71 17.94 3.27
CA ARG A 133 -3.55 17.46 2.16
C ARG A 133 -3.12 17.98 0.79
N ASN A 134 -1.98 18.65 0.70
CA ASN A 134 -1.48 19.13 -0.56
C ASN A 134 -1.12 17.95 -1.47
N LEU A 135 -1.84 17.80 -2.56
CA LEU A 135 -1.71 16.70 -3.51
C LEU A 135 -0.33 16.69 -4.22
N ASN A 136 0.39 17.79 -4.19
CA ASN A 136 1.72 17.91 -4.80
C ASN A 136 2.83 17.43 -3.87
N CYS A 137 2.56 17.25 -2.57
CA CYS A 137 3.57 16.84 -1.60
C CYS A 137 3.95 15.38 -1.80
N LEU A 138 5.25 15.13 -1.79
CA LEU A 138 5.80 13.77 -1.80
C LEU A 138 5.28 13.00 -0.57
N GLY A 139 4.86 11.77 -0.78
CA GLY A 139 4.24 10.95 0.28
C GLY A 139 2.73 11.14 0.40
N ASN A 140 2.13 12.15 -0.23
CA ASN A 140 0.68 12.30 -0.18
C ASN A 140 -0.02 11.01 -0.62
N HIS A 141 -0.98 10.55 0.17
CA HIS A 141 -1.62 9.24 0.01
C HIS A 141 -0.63 8.05 0.02
N GLY A 142 0.53 8.18 0.69
CA GLY A 142 1.52 7.11 0.78
C GLY A 142 0.98 5.80 1.37
N TYR A 143 -0.14 5.86 2.06
CA TYR A 143 -0.87 4.69 2.58
C TYR A 143 -1.55 3.85 1.49
N LEU A 144 -1.65 4.34 0.27
CA LEU A 144 -2.14 3.61 -0.90
C LEU A 144 -0.98 2.95 -1.64
N PHE A 145 -1.29 1.85 -2.31
CA PHE A 145 -0.35 1.12 -3.17
C PHE A 145 -1.15 0.61 -4.36
N ASP A 146 -1.00 1.28 -5.49
CA ASP A 146 -1.87 1.09 -6.64
C ASP A 146 -1.26 0.18 -7.71
N PRO A 147 -2.06 -0.76 -8.26
CA PRO A 147 -1.69 -1.58 -9.39
C PRO A 147 -1.47 -0.73 -10.65
N PRO A 148 -0.84 -1.27 -11.72
CA PRO A 148 -0.68 -0.55 -12.99
C PRO A 148 -2.03 -0.24 -13.65
N LEU A 149 -2.99 -1.15 -13.55
CA LEU A 149 -4.32 -1.00 -14.12
C LEU A 149 -5.39 -1.00 -13.03
N LEU A 150 -6.40 -0.15 -13.17
CA LEU A 150 -7.56 -0.20 -12.29
C LEU A 150 -8.43 -1.41 -12.61
N PRO A 151 -9.02 -2.04 -11.58
CA PRO A 151 -10.03 -3.07 -11.80
C PRO A 151 -11.16 -2.58 -12.71
N PRO A 152 -11.67 -3.44 -13.60
CA PRO A 152 -12.62 -3.03 -14.65
C PRO A 152 -13.99 -2.56 -14.14
N CYS A 153 -14.33 -2.84 -12.90
CA CYS A 153 -15.66 -2.52 -12.34
C CYS A 153 -15.78 -1.11 -11.74
N ARG A 154 -14.77 -0.26 -11.88
CA ARG A 154 -14.81 1.06 -11.27
C ARG A 154 -15.70 2.02 -12.06
N VAL A 155 -16.82 2.45 -11.44
CA VAL A 155 -17.76 3.39 -12.05
C VAL A 155 -17.10 4.74 -12.28
N GLY A 156 -17.15 5.25 -13.53
CA GLY A 156 -16.67 6.58 -13.92
C GLY A 156 -15.20 6.69 -14.26
N GLY A 157 -14.43 5.61 -14.15
CA GLY A 157 -13.04 5.53 -14.61
C GLY A 157 -12.92 4.58 -15.77
N GLY A 158 -12.43 5.02 -16.93
CA GLY A 158 -11.95 4.06 -17.95
C GLY A 158 -10.84 3.18 -17.36
N PRO A 159 -10.48 2.09 -18.06
CA PRO A 159 -9.50 1.10 -17.62
C PRO A 159 -8.18 1.78 -17.38
N ASN A 160 -7.69 2.49 -16.71
CA ASN A 160 -6.39 3.17 -16.49
C ASN A 160 -6.51 4.53 -15.79
N ARG A 161 -7.67 4.87 -15.22
CA ARG A 161 -7.81 6.14 -14.51
C ARG A 161 -7.85 5.93 -13.00
N TYR A 162 -6.89 6.54 -12.33
CA TYR A 162 -6.88 6.68 -10.89
C TYR A 162 -7.54 8.00 -10.51
N SER A 163 -8.37 7.98 -9.47
CA SER A 163 -8.93 9.19 -8.87
C SER A 163 -8.66 9.13 -7.37
N THR A 164 -7.86 10.04 -6.91
CA THR A 164 -7.67 10.31 -5.49
C THR A 164 -8.41 11.60 -5.16
N GLY A 165 -9.44 11.52 -4.32
CA GLY A 165 -10.11 12.70 -3.76
C GLY A 165 -10.68 13.71 -4.76
N GLY A 166 -11.10 13.26 -5.95
CA GLY A 166 -11.69 14.13 -6.99
C GLY A 166 -10.71 14.61 -8.06
N THR A 167 -9.42 14.30 -7.95
CA THR A 167 -8.43 14.61 -9.01
C THR A 167 -8.24 13.37 -9.88
N PRO A 168 -8.61 13.40 -11.16
CA PRO A 168 -8.41 12.27 -12.04
C PRO A 168 -6.91 12.01 -12.28
N GLY A 169 -6.49 10.76 -12.25
CA GLY A 169 -5.25 10.34 -12.87
C GLY A 169 -4.03 10.20 -11.96
N VAL A 170 -4.17 10.29 -10.64
CA VAL A 170 -3.02 10.13 -9.75
C VAL A 170 -2.98 8.70 -9.21
N ARG A 171 -1.98 7.94 -9.66
CA ARG A 171 -1.61 6.63 -9.18
C ARG A 171 -0.57 6.76 -8.07
N VAL A 172 -0.59 5.87 -7.09
CA VAL A 172 0.45 5.71 -6.08
C VAL A 172 1.26 4.43 -6.40
N PRO A 173 2.30 4.53 -7.23
CA PRO A 173 3.05 3.37 -7.71
C PRO A 173 4.03 2.85 -6.66
N PRO A 174 4.60 1.64 -6.89
CA PRO A 174 5.77 1.15 -6.17
C PRO A 174 6.94 2.15 -6.23
N ALA A 175 7.56 2.41 -5.09
CA ALA A 175 8.69 3.35 -4.99
C ALA A 175 10.02 2.64 -5.25
N PRO A 176 10.82 3.04 -6.26
CA PRO A 176 12.09 2.40 -6.58
C PRO A 176 13.24 2.85 -5.65
N ARG A 177 12.97 3.00 -4.34
CA ARG A 177 13.90 3.60 -3.38
C ARG A 177 15.06 2.70 -2.97
N HIS A 178 14.96 1.40 -3.21
CA HIS A 178 15.97 0.41 -2.85
C HIS A 178 16.65 -0.16 -4.11
N ASN A 179 17.64 0.58 -4.64
CA ASN A 179 18.42 0.17 -5.82
C ASN A 179 17.56 -0.14 -7.05
N GLY A 180 16.61 0.71 -7.39
CA GLY A 180 15.73 0.57 -8.54
C GLY A 180 14.57 -0.40 -8.36
N GLY A 181 14.31 -0.83 -7.13
CA GLY A 181 13.19 -1.68 -6.77
C GLY A 181 12.57 -1.28 -5.43
N ALA A 182 11.56 -2.03 -5.06
CA ALA A 182 10.76 -1.86 -3.86
C ALA A 182 10.77 -3.14 -3.01
N ASN A 183 10.71 -3.00 -1.71
CA ASN A 183 10.36 -4.11 -0.83
C ASN A 183 8.85 -4.30 -0.83
N ILE A 184 8.43 -5.53 -0.97
CA ILE A 184 7.03 -5.92 -1.13
C ILE A 184 6.70 -7.03 -0.14
N ALA A 185 5.59 -6.87 0.55
CA ALA A 185 4.96 -7.87 1.41
C ALA A 185 3.79 -8.53 0.66
N PHE A 186 3.60 -9.82 0.90
CA PHE A 186 2.58 -10.66 0.27
C PHE A 186 1.56 -11.15 1.27
N VAL A 187 0.40 -11.57 0.79
CA VAL A 187 -0.73 -11.98 1.61
C VAL A 187 -0.40 -13.19 2.50
N ASP A 188 0.48 -14.09 2.07
CA ASP A 188 0.93 -15.25 2.85
C ASP A 188 1.92 -14.91 3.99
N GLY A 189 2.25 -13.65 4.19
CA GLY A 189 3.13 -13.17 5.27
C GLY A 189 4.61 -13.05 4.90
N HIS A 190 5.05 -13.47 3.70
CA HIS A 190 6.43 -13.25 3.30
C HIS A 190 6.66 -11.84 2.74
N ALA A 191 7.92 -11.40 2.68
CA ALA A 191 8.31 -10.16 2.02
C ALA A 191 9.62 -10.34 1.27
N ARG A 192 9.73 -9.69 0.10
CA ARG A 192 10.92 -9.70 -0.74
C ARG A 192 11.11 -8.38 -1.49
N TRP A 193 12.32 -8.14 -1.97
CA TRP A 193 12.61 -7.06 -2.90
C TRP A 193 12.18 -7.46 -4.32
N MET A 194 11.59 -6.53 -5.06
CA MET A 194 11.20 -6.68 -6.46
C MET A 194 11.57 -5.44 -7.28
N ARG A 195 11.83 -5.62 -8.55
CA ARG A 195 11.95 -4.49 -9.48
C ARG A 195 10.57 -3.86 -9.67
N THR A 196 10.50 -2.54 -9.63
CA THR A 196 9.22 -1.83 -9.83
C THR A 196 8.65 -2.06 -11.23
N THR A 197 9.51 -2.24 -12.23
CA THR A 197 9.10 -2.58 -13.60
C THR A 197 8.36 -3.92 -13.70
N GLU A 198 8.71 -4.90 -12.86
CA GLU A 198 8.01 -6.19 -12.80
C GLU A 198 6.60 -6.03 -12.22
N LEU A 199 6.46 -5.18 -11.21
CA LEU A 199 5.17 -4.87 -10.57
C LEU A 199 4.25 -4.04 -11.46
N ASP A 200 4.82 -3.31 -12.42
CA ASP A 200 4.13 -2.39 -13.31
C ASP A 200 3.79 -2.97 -14.69
N MET A 201 4.12 -4.23 -14.94
CA MET A 201 3.81 -4.86 -16.23
C MET A 201 2.31 -5.10 -16.42
N ASP A 202 1.63 -5.60 -15.39
CA ASP A 202 0.22 -5.93 -15.36
C ASP A 202 -0.29 -6.16 -13.93
N ASN A 203 -1.52 -6.61 -13.78
CA ASN A 203 -2.15 -6.81 -12.48
C ASN A 203 -1.94 -8.20 -11.85
N ARG A 204 -1.10 -9.05 -12.43
CA ARG A 204 -0.90 -10.43 -11.92
C ARG A 204 -0.48 -10.51 -10.45
N TRP A 205 0.29 -9.52 -9.98
CA TRP A 205 0.75 -9.44 -8.60
C TRP A 205 -0.27 -8.82 -7.64
N TRP A 206 -1.38 -8.28 -8.17
CA TRP A 206 -2.27 -7.42 -7.40
C TRP A 206 -3.65 -8.02 -7.16
N ASN A 207 -4.15 -8.81 -8.12
CA ASN A 207 -5.55 -9.22 -8.20
C ASN A 207 -5.88 -10.55 -7.48
N GLY A 208 -4.90 -11.20 -6.86
CA GLY A 208 -5.08 -12.49 -6.18
C GLY A 208 -5.10 -13.70 -7.11
N ARG A 209 -4.87 -13.50 -8.42
CA ARG A 209 -5.00 -14.53 -9.48
C ARG A 209 -3.80 -14.56 -10.40
N TYR A 210 -2.68 -15.00 -9.90
CA TYR A 210 -1.47 -15.14 -10.70
C TYR A 210 -1.42 -16.50 -11.41
N PRO A 211 -1.09 -16.58 -12.74
CA PRO A 211 -0.98 -15.47 -13.68
C PRO A 211 -2.33 -14.77 -13.91
N ASP A 212 -2.30 -13.49 -14.36
CA ASP A 212 -3.54 -12.76 -14.63
C ASP A 212 -4.27 -13.41 -15.83
N PRO A 213 -5.51 -13.92 -15.67
CA PRO A 213 -6.26 -14.51 -16.79
C PRO A 213 -6.76 -13.47 -17.80
N ASN A 214 -6.74 -12.18 -17.44
CA ASN A 214 -7.13 -11.06 -18.31
C ASN A 214 -6.02 -10.01 -18.32
N PRO A 215 -4.90 -10.24 -19.07
CA PRO A 215 -3.79 -9.30 -19.15
C PRO A 215 -4.15 -7.98 -19.82
#